data_6d80c515552ae41df08053aa20e97ca7
#
_entry.id   6d80c515552ae41df08053aa20e97ca7
#
_cell.length_a   1.000
_cell.length_b   1.000
_cell.length_c   1.000
_cell.angle_alpha   90.00
_cell.angle_beta   90.00
_cell.angle_gamma   90.00
#
_symmetry.space_group_name_H-M   'P 1'
#
loop_
_entity.id
_entity.type
_entity.pdbx_description
1 polymer ?
#
loop_
_entity_poly.entity_id
_entity_poly.type
_entity_poly.pdbx_seq_one_letter_code
_entity_poly.pdbx_strand_id
1 'polypeptide(L)'
;MSKSPFKAIFVIVFILTGLSLPAEAQRWKLRRYEIGGGIGSTQVFGDIGGTIDTKNWFGLKDIKIDETHIAIPLYLRYKIDPFYSIKVNTALAFGRGDDSNSRNNRGRSYKTMLFEFSAQGEYYFITEERRYRSAAMFNRRGMLNNYSSFGAYAFLGVGGVYSRANVTFTQDITPVDKIKNNNIGVVFPFGIGIKYIIDDRWLLSGELGYRYSVTDYIEGYKQDRDSKYPDVYYFLSFSVGYKLATSRRGVPSFFEKEYRMTKKKGPKGRNQPRSKRQALD
;
A
#
# COMPACT_ATOMS: atom_id res chain seq x y z
N MET A 1 -12.97 -34.23 -44.70
CA MET A 1 -13.16 -33.82 -43.27
C MET A 1 -13.68 -32.39 -43.28
N SER A 2 -14.99 -32.21 -43.20
CA SER A 2 -15.63 -30.88 -43.18
C SER A 2 -15.44 -30.23 -41.82
N LYS A 3 -14.65 -29.18 -41.71
CA LYS A 3 -14.51 -28.40 -40.48
C LYS A 3 -15.79 -27.61 -40.28
N SER A 4 -16.60 -28.01 -39.29
CA SER A 4 -17.88 -27.39 -38.98
C SER A 4 -17.71 -25.88 -38.74
N PRO A 5 -18.33 -25.01 -39.54
CA PRO A 5 -18.26 -23.54 -39.40
C PRO A 5 -18.83 -23.06 -38.07
N PHE A 6 -19.63 -23.88 -37.40
CA PHE A 6 -20.24 -23.61 -36.11
C PHE A 6 -19.20 -23.37 -35.01
N LYS A 7 -18.07 -24.09 -35.01
CA LYS A 7 -17.02 -23.89 -34.01
C LYS A 7 -16.30 -22.54 -34.18
N ALA A 8 -16.10 -22.11 -35.42
CA ALA A 8 -15.49 -20.81 -35.72
C ALA A 8 -16.42 -19.66 -35.29
N ILE A 9 -17.72 -19.78 -35.54
CA ILE A 9 -18.72 -18.78 -35.16
C ILE A 9 -18.79 -18.68 -33.63
N PHE A 10 -18.77 -19.79 -32.92
CA PHE A 10 -18.82 -19.80 -31.45
C PHE A 10 -17.59 -19.12 -30.83
N VAL A 11 -16.40 -19.35 -31.37
CA VAL A 11 -15.16 -18.69 -30.93
C VAL A 11 -15.20 -17.19 -31.21
N ILE A 12 -15.72 -16.76 -32.38
CA ILE A 12 -15.84 -15.32 -32.73
C ILE A 12 -16.85 -14.64 -31.80
N VAL A 13 -17.99 -15.26 -31.53
CA VAL A 13 -18.99 -14.70 -30.59
C VAL A 13 -18.43 -14.62 -29.18
N PHE A 14 -17.65 -15.63 -28.72
CA PHE A 14 -17.01 -15.61 -27.41
C PHE A 14 -15.93 -14.51 -27.29
N ILE A 15 -15.16 -14.28 -28.37
CA ILE A 15 -14.19 -13.17 -28.44
C ILE A 15 -14.90 -11.81 -28.46
N LEU A 16 -15.98 -11.66 -29.22
CA LEU A 16 -16.75 -10.42 -29.30
C LEU A 16 -17.48 -10.08 -27.99
N THR A 17 -18.00 -11.08 -27.27
CA THR A 17 -18.59 -10.87 -25.95
C THR A 17 -17.55 -10.55 -24.87
N GLY A 18 -16.32 -11.07 -24.99
CA GLY A 18 -15.20 -10.72 -24.13
C GLY A 18 -14.63 -9.31 -24.34
N LEU A 19 -14.85 -8.71 -25.52
CA LEU A 19 -14.38 -7.36 -25.87
C LEU A 19 -15.39 -6.24 -25.50
N SER A 20 -16.63 -6.57 -25.12
CA SER A 20 -17.60 -5.60 -24.63
C SER A 20 -17.30 -5.22 -23.17
N LEU A 21 -16.13 -4.60 -22.93
CA LEU A 21 -15.85 -3.93 -21.66
C LEU A 21 -16.84 -2.76 -21.56
N PRO A 22 -17.64 -2.66 -20.49
CA PRO A 22 -18.52 -1.52 -20.28
C PRO A 22 -17.67 -0.25 -20.32
N ALA A 23 -18.01 0.67 -21.20
CA ALA A 23 -17.43 2.01 -21.26
C ALA A 23 -17.96 2.81 -20.05
N GLU A 24 -17.68 2.36 -18.85
CA GLU A 24 -17.91 3.14 -17.64
C GLU A 24 -17.00 4.36 -17.70
N ALA A 25 -17.57 5.51 -17.39
CA ALA A 25 -16.81 6.76 -17.28
C ALA A 25 -15.61 6.51 -16.36
N GLN A 26 -14.42 6.40 -16.95
CA GLN A 26 -13.20 5.93 -16.27
C GLN A 26 -12.65 7.05 -15.35
N ARG A 27 -13.45 7.42 -14.36
CA ARG A 27 -13.17 8.47 -13.40
C ARG A 27 -11.84 8.25 -12.66
N TRP A 28 -11.51 6.99 -12.38
CA TRP A 28 -10.25 6.60 -11.74
C TRP A 28 -9.01 7.03 -12.54
N LYS A 29 -9.11 7.16 -13.85
CA LYS A 29 -8.00 7.63 -14.70
C LYS A 29 -7.61 9.08 -14.43
N LEU A 30 -8.50 9.89 -13.89
CA LEU A 30 -8.23 11.28 -13.55
C LEU A 30 -7.51 11.44 -12.20
N ARG A 31 -7.39 10.35 -11.41
CA ARG A 31 -6.81 10.37 -10.06
C ARG A 31 -6.09 9.07 -9.76
N ARG A 32 -5.08 8.73 -10.59
CA ARG A 32 -4.33 7.49 -10.47
C ARG A 32 -3.30 7.49 -9.37
N TYR A 33 -2.74 8.66 -9.08
CA TYR A 33 -1.67 8.80 -8.09
C TYR A 33 -2.25 9.24 -6.76
N GLU A 34 -1.79 8.59 -5.71
CA GLU A 34 -2.14 8.87 -4.34
C GLU A 34 -0.85 8.91 -3.53
N ILE A 35 -0.63 9.98 -2.79
CA ILE A 35 0.46 10.13 -1.84
C ILE A 35 -0.14 10.24 -0.45
N GLY A 36 0.45 9.59 0.52
CA GLY A 36 -0.05 9.66 1.89
C GLY A 36 1.02 9.32 2.91
N GLY A 37 0.65 9.58 4.13
CA GLY A 37 1.45 9.28 5.30
C GLY A 37 0.59 9.28 6.54
N GLY A 38 1.15 8.76 7.62
CA GLY A 38 0.37 8.61 8.84
C GLY A 38 1.20 8.19 10.03
N ILE A 39 0.49 7.61 10.98
CA ILE A 39 1.07 7.02 12.18
C ILE A 39 0.59 5.58 12.30
N GLY A 40 1.40 4.78 12.94
CA GLY A 40 1.06 3.38 13.16
C GLY A 40 1.74 2.84 14.40
N SER A 41 1.55 1.56 14.59
CA SER A 41 2.22 0.79 15.63
C SER A 41 2.89 -0.43 15.02
N THR A 42 4.01 -0.81 15.61
CA THR A 42 4.75 -2.01 15.26
C THR A 42 5.10 -2.80 16.50
N GLN A 43 5.15 -4.11 16.36
CA GLN A 43 5.69 -5.02 17.34
C GLN A 43 6.52 -6.07 16.63
N VAL A 44 7.73 -6.27 17.10
CA VAL A 44 8.67 -7.26 16.57
C VAL A 44 8.56 -8.54 17.37
N PHE A 45 8.57 -9.67 16.71
CA PHE A 45 8.53 -11.01 17.28
C PHE A 45 9.75 -11.78 16.82
N GLY A 46 10.62 -12.08 17.72
CA GLY A 46 11.85 -12.82 17.47
C GLY A 46 12.25 -13.67 18.69
N ASP A 47 13.54 -13.75 18.94
CA ASP A 47 14.10 -14.63 19.97
C ASP A 47 13.99 -14.07 21.40
N ILE A 48 13.77 -12.74 21.56
CA ILE A 48 13.66 -12.06 22.85
C ILE A 48 12.18 -11.73 23.12
N GLY A 49 11.67 -12.14 24.28
CA GLY A 49 10.28 -11.86 24.69
C GLY A 49 9.24 -12.86 24.18
N GLY A 50 9.64 -13.84 23.35
CA GLY A 50 8.75 -14.84 22.78
C GLY A 50 8.25 -15.88 23.78
N THR A 51 7.07 -16.45 23.53
CA THR A 51 6.52 -17.58 24.27
C THR A 51 7.10 -18.89 23.75
N ILE A 52 7.44 -19.83 24.64
CA ILE A 52 7.97 -21.18 24.31
C ILE A 52 6.93 -22.05 23.58
N ASP A 53 5.73 -21.56 23.37
CA ASP A 53 4.62 -22.35 22.83
C ASP A 53 4.79 -22.55 21.32
N THR A 54 5.24 -23.74 20.90
CA THR A 54 5.46 -24.12 19.49
C THR A 54 4.20 -24.08 18.62
N LYS A 55 3.02 -23.89 19.22
CA LYS A 55 1.72 -23.77 18.54
C LYS A 55 1.26 -22.32 18.36
N ASN A 56 2.15 -21.35 18.53
CA ASN A 56 1.81 -19.94 18.34
C ASN A 56 1.84 -19.57 16.85
N TRP A 57 0.69 -19.70 16.19
CA TRP A 57 0.53 -19.35 14.79
C TRP A 57 0.68 -17.85 14.62
N PHE A 58 1.66 -17.43 13.81
CA PHE A 58 1.95 -16.02 13.50
C PHE A 58 2.29 -15.12 14.69
N GLY A 59 2.70 -15.64 15.84
CA GLY A 59 3.03 -14.81 17.00
C GLY A 59 1.84 -14.09 17.66
N LEU A 60 0.61 -14.42 17.30
CA LEU A 60 -0.59 -13.70 17.80
C LEU A 60 -0.80 -13.74 19.31
N LYS A 61 -0.28 -14.76 19.99
CA LYS A 61 -0.34 -14.87 21.45
C LYS A 61 0.68 -13.99 22.17
N ASP A 62 1.69 -13.52 21.44
CA ASP A 62 2.78 -12.70 22.00
C ASP A 62 2.53 -11.20 21.83
N ILE A 63 1.33 -10.81 21.39
CA ILE A 63 0.97 -9.40 21.27
C ILE A 63 0.86 -8.80 22.67
N LYS A 64 1.83 -7.93 23.00
CA LYS A 64 1.88 -7.18 24.26
C LYS A 64 1.77 -5.69 23.95
N ILE A 65 0.84 -5.01 24.61
CA ILE A 65 0.63 -3.57 24.40
C ILE A 65 1.86 -2.79 24.83
N ASP A 66 2.57 -3.22 25.85
CA ASP A 66 3.76 -2.55 26.39
C ASP A 66 4.98 -2.63 25.44
N GLU A 67 5.00 -3.59 24.53
CA GLU A 67 6.04 -3.78 23.52
C GLU A 67 5.65 -3.18 22.15
N THR A 68 4.48 -2.55 22.08
CA THR A 68 3.99 -1.89 20.88
C THR A 68 4.54 -0.48 20.79
N HIS A 69 5.25 -0.19 19.69
CA HIS A 69 5.91 1.10 19.49
C HIS A 69 5.42 1.81 18.23
N ILE A 70 5.72 3.12 18.19
CA ILE A 70 5.28 3.98 17.09
C ILE A 70 5.97 3.62 15.79
N ALA A 71 5.23 3.81 14.69
CA ALA A 71 5.73 3.71 13.33
C ALA A 71 5.16 4.85 12.47
N ILE A 72 5.94 5.32 11.52
CA ILE A 72 5.60 6.43 10.64
C ILE A 72 5.69 5.93 9.19
N PRO A 73 4.57 5.52 8.57
CA PRO A 73 4.52 5.15 7.16
C PRO A 73 4.38 6.38 6.27
N LEU A 74 5.04 6.31 5.10
CA LEU A 74 4.83 7.19 3.96
C LEU A 74 4.66 6.32 2.73
N TYR A 75 3.74 6.66 1.84
CA TYR A 75 3.51 5.87 0.65
C TYR A 75 3.17 6.69 -0.59
N LEU A 76 3.49 6.10 -1.74
CA LEU A 76 3.03 6.52 -3.06
C LEU A 76 2.30 5.33 -3.69
N ARG A 77 1.05 5.53 -4.08
CA ARG A 77 0.21 4.52 -4.73
C ARG A 77 -0.13 4.94 -6.14
N TYR A 78 -0.04 4.00 -7.05
CA TYR A 78 -0.47 4.14 -8.43
C TYR A 78 -1.57 3.14 -8.76
N LYS A 79 -2.73 3.63 -9.14
CA LYS A 79 -3.88 2.82 -9.54
C LYS A 79 -3.72 2.41 -11.02
N ILE A 80 -3.57 1.12 -11.27
CA ILE A 80 -3.48 0.54 -12.62
C ILE A 80 -4.88 0.48 -13.23
N ASP A 81 -5.83 -0.07 -12.46
CA ASP A 81 -7.24 -0.18 -12.80
C ASP A 81 -8.10 -0.07 -11.52
N PRO A 82 -9.45 -0.21 -11.56
CA PRO A 82 -10.28 -0.17 -10.36
C PRO A 82 -9.94 -1.21 -9.30
N PHE A 83 -9.38 -2.36 -9.70
CA PHE A 83 -9.13 -3.50 -8.80
C PHE A 83 -7.66 -3.63 -8.40
N TYR A 84 -6.72 -3.12 -9.20
CA TYR A 84 -5.29 -3.30 -8.97
C TYR A 84 -4.56 -1.98 -8.81
N SER A 85 -3.68 -1.93 -7.81
CA SER A 85 -2.76 -0.80 -7.57
C SER A 85 -1.37 -1.32 -7.24
N ILE A 86 -0.38 -0.49 -7.49
CA ILE A 86 0.98 -0.66 -6.99
C ILE A 86 1.24 0.42 -5.95
N LYS A 87 1.79 0.04 -4.81
CA LYS A 87 2.16 0.96 -3.74
C LYS A 87 3.64 0.82 -3.43
N VAL A 88 4.36 1.92 -3.43
CA VAL A 88 5.70 2.03 -2.84
C VAL A 88 5.53 2.60 -1.45
N ASN A 89 6.04 1.89 -0.47
CA ASN A 89 5.92 2.25 0.95
C ASN A 89 7.30 2.39 1.57
N THR A 90 7.46 3.40 2.39
CA THR A 90 8.61 3.57 3.27
C THR A 90 8.10 3.80 4.70
N ALA A 91 8.75 3.20 5.67
CA ALA A 91 8.34 3.34 7.06
C ALA A 91 9.53 3.41 8.00
N LEU A 92 9.45 4.32 8.95
CA LEU A 92 10.29 4.33 10.14
C LEU A 92 9.49 3.70 11.27
N ALA A 93 10.05 2.68 11.92
CA ALA A 93 9.41 1.98 13.00
C ALA A 93 10.39 1.74 14.16
N PHE A 94 9.85 1.66 15.37
CA PHE A 94 10.63 1.39 16.55
C PHE A 94 10.12 0.11 17.20
N GLY A 95 11.01 -0.66 17.79
CA GLY A 95 10.68 -1.88 18.49
C GLY A 95 11.44 -1.98 19.82
N ARG A 96 10.86 -2.66 20.77
CA ARG A 96 11.49 -3.01 22.03
C ARG A 96 10.92 -4.34 22.49
N GLY A 97 11.75 -5.17 23.08
CA GLY A 97 11.32 -6.39 23.75
C GLY A 97 12.14 -6.62 25.01
N ASP A 98 11.54 -7.33 25.96
CA ASP A 98 12.14 -7.65 27.25
C ASP A 98 11.75 -9.08 27.67
N ASP A 99 12.76 -9.86 28.06
CA ASP A 99 12.61 -11.23 28.56
C ASP A 99 12.20 -11.29 30.04
N SER A 100 12.14 -10.16 30.77
CA SER A 100 11.88 -10.15 32.22
C SER A 100 10.55 -10.78 32.64
N ASN A 101 9.55 -10.70 31.74
CA ASN A 101 8.23 -11.29 31.94
C ASN A 101 8.01 -12.60 31.15
N SER A 102 9.04 -13.12 30.49
CA SER A 102 8.95 -14.41 29.82
C SER A 102 9.23 -15.55 30.79
N ARG A 103 8.72 -16.75 30.47
CA ARG A 103 8.88 -17.96 31.30
C ARG A 103 10.36 -18.35 31.56
N ASN A 104 11.26 -17.91 30.68
CA ASN A 104 12.71 -18.09 30.78
C ASN A 104 13.38 -16.74 31.02
N ASN A 105 13.09 -16.05 32.11
CA ASN A 105 13.75 -14.77 32.44
C ASN A 105 15.27 -14.85 32.25
N ARG A 106 15.72 -14.57 31.02
CA ARG A 106 17.14 -14.63 30.61
C ARG A 106 17.83 -13.30 30.79
N GLY A 107 17.10 -12.28 31.30
CA GLY A 107 17.65 -10.95 31.53
C GLY A 107 18.10 -10.25 30.26
N ARG A 108 17.43 -10.47 29.13
CA ARG A 108 17.74 -9.88 27.84
C ARG A 108 16.70 -8.84 27.49
N SER A 109 17.16 -7.73 26.94
CA SER A 109 16.28 -6.69 26.38
C SER A 109 16.91 -6.08 25.15
N TYR A 110 16.08 -5.64 24.20
CA TYR A 110 16.53 -4.94 23.02
C TYR A 110 15.71 -3.68 22.74
N LYS A 111 16.33 -2.76 22.02
CA LYS A 111 15.68 -1.62 21.37
C LYS A 111 16.14 -1.57 19.94
N THR A 112 15.21 -1.54 18.99
CA THR A 112 15.51 -1.51 17.57
C THR A 112 14.84 -0.35 16.88
N MET A 113 15.51 0.21 15.88
CA MET A 113 14.96 1.15 14.91
C MET A 113 14.98 0.48 13.55
N LEU A 114 13.85 0.44 12.88
CA LEU A 114 13.64 -0.18 11.59
C LEU A 114 13.35 0.89 10.54
N PHE A 115 14.06 0.81 9.42
CA PHE A 115 13.71 1.54 8.21
C PHE A 115 13.34 0.54 7.12
N GLU A 116 12.06 0.52 6.74
CA GLU A 116 11.53 -0.35 5.69
C GLU A 116 11.33 0.45 4.40
N PHE A 117 11.72 -0.16 3.27
CA PHE A 117 11.34 0.29 1.94
C PHE A 117 10.79 -0.90 1.17
N SER A 118 9.54 -0.80 0.68
CA SER A 118 8.87 -1.93 0.03
C SER A 118 8.01 -1.50 -1.16
N ALA A 119 7.90 -2.40 -2.14
CA ALA A 119 6.96 -2.31 -3.24
C ALA A 119 5.88 -3.38 -3.04
N GLN A 120 4.63 -2.99 -3.14
CA GLN A 120 3.46 -3.82 -2.83
C GLN A 120 2.46 -3.76 -3.97
N GLY A 121 1.95 -4.92 -4.37
CA GLY A 121 0.76 -5.05 -5.21
C GLY A 121 -0.48 -5.12 -4.34
N GLU A 122 -1.52 -4.40 -4.72
CA GLU A 122 -2.79 -4.35 -4.00
C GLU A 122 -3.92 -4.85 -4.88
N TYR A 123 -4.79 -5.69 -4.33
CA TYR A 123 -6.01 -6.15 -4.95
C TYR A 123 -7.22 -5.68 -4.16
N TYR A 124 -8.09 -4.89 -4.79
CA TYR A 124 -9.30 -4.34 -4.21
C TYR A 124 -10.48 -5.27 -4.45
N PHE A 125 -10.97 -5.93 -3.42
CA PHE A 125 -12.20 -6.71 -3.47
C PHE A 125 -13.45 -5.84 -3.25
N ILE A 126 -13.30 -4.66 -2.62
CA ILE A 126 -14.30 -3.60 -2.60
C ILE A 126 -13.65 -2.35 -3.19
N THR A 127 -14.13 -1.89 -4.35
CA THR A 127 -13.56 -0.74 -5.05
C THR A 127 -14.38 0.52 -4.79
N GLU A 128 -13.72 1.65 -4.72
CA GLU A 128 -14.32 2.98 -4.65
C GLU A 128 -15.08 3.39 -5.93
N GLU A 129 -14.87 2.66 -7.02
CA GLU A 129 -15.56 2.88 -8.31
C GLU A 129 -16.88 2.10 -8.40
N ARG A 130 -17.22 1.31 -7.40
CA ARG A 130 -18.48 0.54 -7.38
C ARG A 130 -19.66 1.49 -7.19
N ARG A 131 -20.56 1.48 -8.15
CA ARG A 131 -21.83 2.19 -8.04
C ARG A 131 -22.82 1.38 -7.22
N TYR A 132 -23.45 2.01 -6.25
CA TYR A 132 -24.59 1.43 -5.59
C TYR A 132 -25.87 1.68 -6.41
N ARG A 133 -26.65 0.63 -6.67
CA ARG A 133 -28.02 0.78 -7.17
C ARG A 133 -28.86 1.33 -6.04
N SER A 134 -29.23 2.60 -6.11
CA SER A 134 -30.16 3.22 -5.18
C SER A 134 -31.57 3.22 -5.80
N ALA A 135 -32.59 3.10 -4.97
CA ALA A 135 -33.97 3.23 -5.38
C ALA A 135 -34.32 4.63 -5.97
N ALA A 136 -33.42 5.61 -5.77
CA ALA A 136 -33.48 6.93 -6.39
C ALA A 136 -33.09 6.95 -7.90
N MET A 137 -32.94 5.79 -8.55
CA MET A 137 -32.66 5.70 -9.99
C MET A 137 -33.66 6.39 -10.88
N PHE A 138 -34.88 6.66 -10.40
CA PHE A 138 -35.91 7.39 -11.12
C PHE A 138 -35.74 8.91 -11.13
N ASN A 139 -34.84 9.44 -10.28
CA ASN A 139 -34.59 10.87 -10.24
C ASN A 139 -33.19 11.15 -10.81
N ARG A 140 -33.13 11.79 -11.99
CA ARG A 140 -31.85 12.09 -12.71
C ARG A 140 -30.79 12.80 -11.84
N ARG A 141 -31.19 13.51 -10.79
CA ARG A 141 -30.30 14.16 -9.82
C ARG A 141 -29.63 13.16 -8.85
N GLY A 142 -30.22 11.99 -8.57
CA GLY A 142 -29.67 10.95 -7.72
C GLY A 142 -28.61 10.07 -8.39
N MET A 143 -28.53 10.09 -9.73
CA MET A 143 -27.58 9.25 -10.48
C MET A 143 -26.13 9.76 -10.46
N LEU A 144 -25.90 11.01 -10.09
CA LEU A 144 -24.60 11.66 -10.36
C LEU A 144 -23.47 11.34 -9.35
N ASN A 145 -23.77 10.81 -8.15
CA ASN A 145 -22.73 10.66 -7.12
C ASN A 145 -22.87 9.42 -6.22
N ASN A 146 -23.41 8.32 -6.71
CA ASN A 146 -23.61 7.12 -5.88
C ASN A 146 -22.44 6.12 -5.97
N TYR A 147 -21.23 6.61 -5.77
CA TYR A 147 -20.01 5.78 -5.68
C TYR A 147 -19.75 5.37 -4.24
N SER A 148 -19.09 4.23 -4.07
CA SER A 148 -18.64 3.80 -2.75
C SER A 148 -17.59 4.76 -2.20
N SER A 149 -17.81 5.27 -1.01
CA SER A 149 -16.78 6.00 -0.26
C SER A 149 -15.82 5.06 0.44
N PHE A 150 -16.06 3.75 0.36
CA PHE A 150 -15.30 2.72 1.06
C PHE A 150 -14.64 1.77 0.06
N GLY A 151 -13.39 1.45 0.33
CA GLY A 151 -12.62 0.44 -0.38
C GLY A 151 -11.97 -0.53 0.61
N ALA A 152 -11.84 -1.79 0.21
CA ALA A 152 -11.11 -2.78 0.97
C ALA A 152 -10.23 -3.60 0.04
N TYR A 153 -9.01 -3.87 0.47
CA TYR A 153 -7.99 -4.51 -0.34
C TYR A 153 -7.11 -5.45 0.48
N ALA A 154 -6.50 -6.39 -0.21
CA ALA A 154 -5.37 -7.16 0.29
C ALA A 154 -4.11 -6.72 -0.46
N PHE A 155 -2.96 -6.86 0.18
CA PHE A 155 -1.68 -6.52 -0.42
C PHE A 155 -0.63 -7.60 -0.14
N LEU A 156 0.29 -7.71 -1.08
CA LEU A 156 1.48 -8.55 -1.01
C LEU A 156 2.63 -7.79 -1.67
N GLY A 157 3.84 -7.91 -1.11
CA GLY A 157 4.97 -7.19 -1.66
C GLY A 157 6.32 -7.79 -1.31
N VAL A 158 7.34 -7.06 -1.71
CA VAL A 158 8.74 -7.34 -1.40
C VAL A 158 9.44 -6.03 -1.05
N GLY A 159 10.36 -6.09 -0.12
CA GLY A 159 11.10 -4.92 0.31
C GLY A 159 12.40 -5.25 1.00
N GLY A 160 13.07 -4.20 1.43
CA GLY A 160 14.24 -4.25 2.28
C GLY A 160 13.96 -3.59 3.62
N VAL A 161 14.54 -4.13 4.68
CA VAL A 161 14.55 -3.54 6.00
C VAL A 161 15.99 -3.33 6.46
N TYR A 162 16.26 -2.14 6.92
CA TYR A 162 17.47 -1.83 7.68
C TYR A 162 17.09 -1.75 9.15
N SER A 163 17.74 -2.56 9.99
CA SER A 163 17.55 -2.56 11.43
C SER A 163 18.82 -2.09 12.15
N ARG A 164 18.60 -1.23 13.15
CA ARG A 164 19.64 -0.83 14.10
C ARG A 164 19.15 -1.19 15.49
N ALA A 165 19.74 -2.26 16.06
CA ALA A 165 19.33 -2.80 17.34
C ALA A 165 20.45 -2.65 18.38
N ASN A 166 20.06 -2.34 19.61
CA ASN A 166 20.92 -2.35 20.78
C ASN A 166 20.36 -3.39 21.76
N VAL A 167 21.14 -4.43 22.02
CA VAL A 167 20.80 -5.51 22.93
C VAL A 167 21.51 -5.29 24.24
N THR A 168 20.82 -5.44 25.35
CA THR A 168 21.34 -5.34 26.71
C THR A 168 21.15 -6.68 27.44
N PHE A 169 22.20 -7.15 28.09
CA PHE A 169 22.22 -8.39 28.85
C PHE A 169 22.45 -8.08 30.32
N THR A 170 21.62 -8.66 31.17
CA THR A 170 21.78 -8.60 32.67
C THR A 170 22.63 -9.78 33.15
N GLN A 171 22.72 -10.85 32.36
CA GLN A 171 23.53 -12.04 32.65
C GLN A 171 24.66 -12.18 31.63
N ASP A 172 25.69 -12.96 31.97
CA ASP A 172 26.82 -13.20 31.08
C ASP A 172 26.38 -13.81 29.74
N ILE A 173 26.92 -13.27 28.64
CA ILE A 173 26.65 -13.74 27.29
C ILE A 173 27.29 -15.11 27.12
N THR A 174 26.52 -16.11 26.71
CA THR A 174 27.10 -17.40 26.33
C THR A 174 27.89 -17.26 25.02
N PRO A 175 29.05 -17.93 24.85
CA PRO A 175 29.89 -17.81 23.65
C PRO A 175 29.21 -18.17 22.32
N VAL A 176 28.04 -18.79 22.40
CA VAL A 176 27.25 -19.28 21.24
C VAL A 176 26.34 -18.18 20.65
N ASP A 177 26.14 -17.09 21.37
CA ASP A 177 25.20 -16.05 20.96
C ASP A 177 25.86 -15.07 19.97
N LYS A 178 25.19 -14.83 18.84
CA LYS A 178 25.65 -13.88 17.82
C LYS A 178 24.89 -12.58 17.95
N ILE A 179 25.64 -11.49 18.09
CA ILE A 179 25.10 -10.12 18.18
C ILE A 179 25.47 -9.37 16.90
N LYS A 180 24.48 -8.68 16.31
CA LYS A 180 24.69 -7.82 15.15
C LYS A 180 23.84 -6.56 15.29
N ASN A 181 24.47 -5.46 15.66
CA ASN A 181 23.75 -4.21 15.94
C ASN A 181 23.11 -3.58 14.69
N ASN A 182 23.71 -3.75 13.52
CA ASN A 182 23.18 -3.22 12.27
C ASN A 182 22.95 -4.37 11.30
N ASN A 183 21.78 -4.45 10.71
CA ASN A 183 21.47 -5.50 9.77
C ASN A 183 20.61 -4.96 8.61
N ILE A 184 20.80 -5.58 7.44
CA ILE A 184 19.95 -5.36 6.27
C ILE A 184 19.34 -6.71 5.89
N GLY A 185 18.04 -6.74 5.70
CA GLY A 185 17.32 -7.95 5.34
C GLY A 185 16.26 -7.69 4.29
N VAL A 186 15.84 -8.77 3.65
CA VAL A 186 14.68 -8.77 2.74
C VAL A 186 13.44 -9.06 3.57
N VAL A 187 12.35 -8.36 3.24
CA VAL A 187 11.04 -8.56 3.89
C VAL A 187 9.95 -8.79 2.86
N PHE A 188 8.97 -9.59 3.22
CA PHE A 188 7.76 -9.86 2.45
C PHE A 188 6.56 -9.32 3.22
N PRO A 189 6.15 -8.06 2.96
CA PRO A 189 4.95 -7.50 3.55
C PRO A 189 3.71 -8.09 2.89
N PHE A 190 2.74 -8.49 3.70
CA PHE A 190 1.41 -8.87 3.25
C PHE A 190 0.36 -8.51 4.30
N GLY A 191 -0.88 -8.31 3.87
CA GLY A 191 -1.93 -7.92 4.79
C GLY A 191 -3.19 -7.44 4.11
N ILE A 192 -3.99 -6.74 4.89
CA ILE A 192 -5.26 -6.16 4.45
C ILE A 192 -5.31 -4.69 4.79
N GLY A 193 -6.08 -3.95 4.01
CA GLY A 193 -6.29 -2.53 4.23
C GLY A 193 -7.71 -2.11 3.89
N ILE A 194 -8.11 -1.05 4.53
CA ILE A 194 -9.38 -0.36 4.26
C ILE A 194 -9.09 1.08 3.92
N LYS A 195 -9.99 1.67 3.14
CA LYS A 195 -9.88 3.04 2.65
C LYS A 195 -11.24 3.69 2.76
N TYR A 196 -11.29 4.89 3.29
CA TYR A 196 -12.48 5.73 3.33
C TYR A 196 -12.21 7.06 2.64
N ILE A 197 -13.01 7.40 1.65
CA ILE A 197 -12.90 8.64 0.88
C ILE A 197 -13.75 9.69 1.53
N ILE A 198 -13.10 10.72 2.09
CA ILE A 198 -13.78 11.84 2.73
C ILE A 198 -14.33 12.78 1.66
N ASP A 199 -13.47 13.11 0.70
CA ASP A 199 -13.76 14.01 -0.41
C ASP A 199 -13.08 13.47 -1.68
N ASP A 200 -13.35 14.06 -2.77
CA ASP A 200 -12.78 13.73 -4.09
C ASP A 200 -11.24 13.57 -4.10
N ARG A 201 -10.54 14.22 -3.17
CA ARG A 201 -9.07 14.24 -3.10
C ARG A 201 -8.50 13.61 -1.83
N TRP A 202 -9.22 13.71 -0.72
CA TRP A 202 -8.74 13.26 0.58
C TRP A 202 -9.33 11.91 0.95
N LEU A 203 -8.51 11.07 1.54
CA LEU A 203 -8.92 9.76 2.03
C LEU A 203 -8.21 9.42 3.35
N LEU A 204 -8.84 8.57 4.12
CA LEU A 204 -8.27 7.88 5.25
C LEU A 204 -8.02 6.43 4.87
N SER A 205 -6.93 5.86 5.33
CA SER A 205 -6.65 4.43 5.19
C SER A 205 -6.17 3.82 6.48
N GLY A 206 -6.60 2.58 6.74
CA GLY A 206 -6.11 1.74 7.81
C GLY A 206 -5.55 0.46 7.22
N GLU A 207 -4.36 0.05 7.62
CA GLU A 207 -3.70 -1.16 7.14
C GLU A 207 -3.21 -2.00 8.31
N LEU A 208 -3.51 -3.28 8.25
CA LEU A 208 -2.92 -4.29 9.11
C LEU A 208 -2.05 -5.20 8.26
N GLY A 209 -0.76 -5.19 8.50
CA GLY A 209 0.19 -5.95 7.72
C GLY A 209 1.13 -6.77 8.58
N TYR A 210 1.44 -7.94 8.08
CA TYR A 210 2.46 -8.84 8.59
C TYR A 210 3.69 -8.74 7.71
N ARG A 211 4.86 -8.73 8.31
CA ARG A 211 6.16 -8.66 7.61
C ARG A 211 6.96 -9.90 7.97
N TYR A 212 7.12 -10.75 7.00
CA TYR A 212 8.03 -11.88 7.10
C TYR A 212 9.42 -11.44 6.68
N SER A 213 10.37 -11.45 7.61
CA SER A 213 11.77 -11.13 7.32
C SER A 213 12.55 -12.39 6.98
N VAL A 214 13.49 -12.30 6.07
CA VAL A 214 14.44 -13.39 5.81
C VAL A 214 15.59 -13.38 6.81
N THR A 215 15.77 -12.28 7.53
CA THR A 215 16.84 -12.12 8.53
C THR A 215 16.34 -12.40 9.94
N ASP A 216 17.23 -12.93 10.76
CA ASP A 216 17.05 -13.31 12.15
C ASP A 216 17.77 -12.30 13.09
N TYR A 217 18.04 -11.09 12.58
CA TYR A 217 18.79 -10.06 13.29
C TYR A 217 18.05 -8.73 13.39
N ILE A 218 16.72 -8.74 13.29
CA ILE A 218 15.92 -7.51 13.47
C ILE A 218 16.06 -7.00 14.90
N GLU A 219 16.10 -7.91 15.86
CA GLU A 219 16.35 -7.63 17.28
C GLU A 219 17.83 -7.42 17.61
N GLY A 220 18.73 -7.65 16.64
CA GLY A 220 20.19 -7.58 16.84
C GLY A 220 20.79 -8.80 17.51
N TYR A 221 20.03 -9.84 17.73
CA TYR A 221 20.42 -11.05 18.44
C TYR A 221 19.91 -12.30 17.73
N LYS A 222 20.71 -13.37 17.71
CA LYS A 222 20.32 -14.67 17.20
C LYS A 222 20.77 -15.76 18.15
N GLN A 223 19.84 -16.62 18.54
CA GLN A 223 20.13 -17.78 19.37
C GLN A 223 20.43 -19.00 18.48
N ASP A 224 21.67 -19.52 18.52
CA ASP A 224 22.11 -20.60 17.64
C ASP A 224 21.44 -21.97 17.90
N ARG A 225 20.87 -22.20 19.09
CA ARG A 225 20.29 -23.51 19.44
C ARG A 225 18.82 -23.68 19.16
N ASP A 226 18.01 -22.62 19.31
CA ASP A 226 16.54 -22.75 19.35
C ASP A 226 15.81 -21.85 18.32
N SER A 227 16.52 -20.92 17.66
CA SER A 227 15.96 -20.07 16.62
C SER A 227 15.76 -20.87 15.35
N LYS A 228 14.54 -21.36 15.13
CA LYS A 228 14.12 -22.11 13.94
C LYS A 228 13.45 -21.24 12.88
N TYR A 229 12.96 -20.07 13.28
CA TYR A 229 12.15 -19.20 12.42
C TYR A 229 12.76 -17.80 12.37
N PRO A 230 12.75 -17.14 11.20
CA PRO A 230 13.24 -15.77 11.09
C PRO A 230 12.31 -14.79 11.81
N ASP A 231 12.87 -13.62 12.16
CA ASP A 231 12.14 -12.55 12.82
C ASP A 231 10.97 -12.08 11.97
N VAL A 232 9.88 -11.77 12.63
CA VAL A 232 8.68 -11.23 12.01
C VAL A 232 8.18 -10.00 12.77
N TYR A 233 7.42 -9.14 12.10
CA TYR A 233 6.80 -8.00 12.80
C TYR A 233 5.45 -7.64 12.21
N TYR A 234 4.58 -7.15 13.08
CA TYR A 234 3.28 -6.59 12.71
C TYR A 234 3.38 -5.08 12.55
N PHE A 235 2.53 -4.59 11.68
CA PHE A 235 2.42 -3.18 11.38
C PHE A 235 0.95 -2.80 11.24
N LEU A 236 0.44 -2.06 12.21
CA LEU A 236 -0.88 -1.45 12.14
C LEU A 236 -0.70 0.04 11.87
N SER A 237 -1.30 0.57 10.83
CA SER A 237 -1.15 1.97 10.47
C SER A 237 -2.45 2.64 10.10
N PHE A 238 -2.54 3.93 10.41
CA PHE A 238 -3.59 4.84 9.99
C PHE A 238 -2.95 6.00 9.24
N SER A 239 -3.42 6.24 8.04
CA SER A 239 -2.80 7.21 7.14
C SER A 239 -3.85 8.11 6.51
N VAL A 240 -3.42 9.34 6.22
CA VAL A 240 -4.16 10.30 5.40
C VAL A 240 -3.53 10.29 4.03
N GLY A 241 -4.34 10.16 2.99
CA GLY A 241 -3.91 10.16 1.61
C GLY A 241 -4.51 11.32 0.83
N TYR A 242 -3.77 11.77 -0.17
CA TYR A 242 -4.19 12.79 -1.10
C TYR A 242 -4.06 12.28 -2.54
N LYS A 243 -5.18 12.33 -3.29
CA LYS A 243 -5.25 11.92 -4.69
C LYS A 243 -4.81 13.09 -5.58
N LEU A 244 -3.73 12.88 -6.31
CA LEU A 244 -3.22 13.84 -7.28
C LEU A 244 -4.10 13.85 -8.54
N ALA A 245 -4.47 15.05 -8.99
CA ALA A 245 -5.17 15.19 -10.26
C ALA A 245 -4.26 14.75 -11.42
N THR A 246 -4.80 13.95 -12.31
CA THR A 246 -4.10 13.39 -13.47
C THR A 246 -4.68 13.99 -14.75
N SER A 247 -3.84 14.31 -15.71
CA SER A 247 -4.28 14.75 -17.02
C SER A 247 -4.92 13.59 -17.79
N ARG A 248 -5.61 13.88 -18.91
CA ARG A 248 -6.17 12.85 -19.80
C ARG A 248 -5.13 11.87 -20.32
N ARG A 249 -3.85 12.24 -20.32
CA ARG A 249 -2.71 11.40 -20.73
C ARG A 249 -2.17 10.51 -19.61
N GLY A 250 -2.74 10.57 -18.40
CA GLY A 250 -2.31 9.77 -17.26
C GLY A 250 -1.10 10.33 -16.50
N VAL A 251 -0.69 11.57 -16.77
CA VAL A 251 0.43 12.25 -16.10
C VAL A 251 -0.13 13.18 -15.02
N PRO A 252 0.50 13.31 -13.84
CA PRO A 252 0.06 14.26 -12.82
C PRO A 252 -0.02 15.68 -13.36
N SER A 253 -1.08 16.41 -13.02
CA SER A 253 -1.42 17.70 -13.62
C SER A 253 -0.39 18.81 -13.36
N PHE A 254 0.44 18.69 -12.34
CA PHE A 254 1.50 19.67 -12.06
C PHE A 254 2.64 19.61 -13.09
N PHE A 255 2.91 18.46 -13.69
CA PHE A 255 3.86 18.36 -14.82
C PHE A 255 3.31 18.99 -16.10
N GLU A 256 1.99 19.03 -16.26
CA GLU A 256 1.37 19.58 -17.46
C GLU A 256 1.40 21.12 -17.54
N LYS A 257 1.48 21.80 -16.38
CA LYS A 257 1.66 23.27 -16.35
C LYS A 257 3.00 23.71 -16.95
N GLU A 258 4.05 22.96 -16.68
CA GLU A 258 5.39 23.23 -17.21
C GLU A 258 5.45 23.05 -18.73
N TYR A 259 4.79 22.00 -19.24
CA TYR A 259 4.66 21.75 -20.68
C TYR A 259 3.81 22.81 -21.41
N ARG A 260 2.80 23.42 -20.75
CA ARG A 260 2.05 24.55 -21.32
C ARG A 260 2.88 25.84 -21.38
N MET A 261 3.79 26.04 -20.46
CA MET A 261 4.68 27.21 -20.47
C MET A 261 5.74 27.11 -21.56
N THR A 262 6.19 25.93 -21.90
CA THR A 262 7.13 25.68 -23.01
C THR A 262 6.48 25.72 -24.38
N LYS A 263 5.16 25.51 -24.48
CA LYS A 263 4.39 25.64 -25.72
C LYS A 263 4.01 27.10 -25.97
N LYS A 264 5.02 27.99 -25.90
CA LYS A 264 4.86 29.40 -26.08
C LYS A 264 4.73 29.78 -27.55
N LYS A 265 3.67 30.54 -27.80
CA LYS A 265 3.56 31.59 -28.81
C LYS A 265 4.14 31.23 -30.19
N GLY A 266 3.32 30.53 -30.96
CA GLY A 266 3.37 30.78 -32.39
C GLY A 266 3.12 32.30 -32.65
N PRO A 267 3.69 32.88 -33.69
CA PRO A 267 3.56 34.30 -33.98
C PRO A 267 2.08 34.67 -34.02
N LYS A 268 1.72 35.75 -33.35
CA LYS A 268 0.37 36.34 -33.42
C LYS A 268 0.00 36.50 -34.88
N GLY A 269 -0.98 35.71 -35.31
CA GLY A 269 -1.55 35.88 -36.65
C GLY A 269 -1.93 37.35 -36.84
N ARG A 270 -1.44 37.85 -37.95
CA ARG A 270 -1.73 39.19 -38.49
C ARG A 270 -3.24 39.43 -38.42
N ASN A 271 -3.62 40.54 -37.82
CA ASN A 271 -4.99 41.01 -37.76
C ASN A 271 -5.59 41.00 -39.16
N GLN A 272 -6.52 40.13 -39.41
CA GLN A 272 -7.40 40.26 -40.56
C GLN A 272 -8.36 41.40 -40.29
N PRO A 273 -8.49 42.39 -41.20
CA PRO A 273 -9.45 43.46 -41.02
C PRO A 273 -10.88 42.92 -41.07
N ARG A 274 -11.70 43.25 -40.08
CA ARG A 274 -13.14 42.96 -40.08
C ARG A 274 -13.74 43.59 -41.35
N SER A 275 -14.20 42.76 -42.25
CA SER A 275 -15.06 43.22 -43.36
C SER A 275 -16.37 43.80 -42.76
N LYS A 276 -16.63 45.06 -43.06
CA LYS A 276 -17.91 45.72 -42.81
C LYS A 276 -19.02 44.93 -43.49
N ARG A 277 -19.92 44.30 -42.73
CA ARG A 277 -21.21 43.90 -43.26
C ARG A 277 -21.98 45.20 -43.59
N GLN A 278 -22.20 45.43 -44.87
CA GLN A 278 -23.16 46.43 -45.35
C GLN A 278 -24.54 45.98 -44.89
N ALA A 279 -25.26 46.88 -44.21
CA ALA A 279 -26.67 46.84 -44.07
C ALA A 279 -27.28 47.06 -45.47
N LEU A 280 -28.14 46.21 -45.90
CA LEU A 280 -29.07 46.45 -46.99
C LEU A 280 -30.45 46.54 -46.38
N ASP A 281 -31.08 47.63 -46.74
CA ASP A 281 -32.46 48.02 -46.47
C ASP A 281 -33.50 46.95 -46.79
#